data_8b14f74aec5a6676fc8e159acf65b428
#
_entry.id   8b14f74aec5a6676fc8e159acf65b428
#
_cell.length_a   1.000
_cell.length_b   1.000
_cell.length_c   1.000
_cell.angle_alpha   90.00
_cell.angle_beta   90.00
_cell.angle_gamma   90.00
#
_symmetry.space_group_name_H-M   'P 1'
#
loop_
_entity.id
_entity.type
_entity.pdbx_description
1 polymer ?
#
loop_
_entity_poly.entity_id
_entity_poly.type
_entity_poly.pdbx_seq_one_letter_code
_entity_poly.pdbx_strand_id
1 'polypeptide(L)'
;MRDGAKSTFEENILTNFTNEIRRDLLAYIPSTRSGAAAALAALLATGASLTDEGFEIVSENERVAEFFLRLAEQFGARPEVREAMRDPKRKRDKLVIFCGGEGAKRILDAAQKVHAQLTEDDDAALAYLRAAFLGGGSCTLPHDGASTGYHLECVFFTRERAEEFCGLLSGFELFGKVVARGDTFVAYIKSREAISDVLSVLGADSALRKLNVVSAAREQSNNENRIQNCMAGNADKSAIASAAQTLALQQLRDEGVLQTLPEPLRSTALARLGHPTLSLAELAQIMGVSKGGLNHRMRKLMQIHGEKHS
;
A
#
# COMPACT_ATOMS: atom_id res chain seq x y z
N MET A 1 -34.70 15.55 -7.63
CA MET A 1 -34.12 15.01 -8.88
C MET A 1 -32.66 15.43 -9.15
N ARG A 2 -31.95 16.12 -8.24
CA ARG A 2 -30.52 16.51 -8.43
C ARG A 2 -29.50 15.53 -7.82
N ASP A 3 -29.92 14.62 -6.93
CA ASP A 3 -28.98 13.71 -6.23
C ASP A 3 -28.63 12.44 -7.04
N GLY A 4 -29.51 11.97 -7.92
CA GLY A 4 -29.24 10.77 -8.72
C GLY A 4 -28.19 10.94 -9.83
N ALA A 5 -28.05 12.16 -10.38
CA ALA A 5 -27.09 12.45 -11.45
C ALA A 5 -25.65 12.65 -10.91
N LYS A 6 -25.50 13.15 -9.67
CA LYS A 6 -24.19 13.28 -9.01
C LYS A 6 -23.62 11.93 -8.65
N SER A 7 -24.44 11.00 -8.10
CA SER A 7 -24.02 9.64 -7.72
C SER A 7 -23.49 8.84 -8.92
N THR A 8 -24.14 8.92 -10.09
CA THR A 8 -23.70 8.21 -11.31
C THR A 8 -22.43 8.80 -11.93
N PHE A 9 -22.19 10.11 -11.79
CA PHE A 9 -20.97 10.76 -12.29
C PHE A 9 -19.77 10.43 -11.38
N GLU A 10 -19.99 10.39 -10.08
CA GLU A 10 -18.97 10.06 -9.07
C GLU A 10 -18.58 8.58 -9.11
N GLU A 11 -19.53 7.65 -9.26
CA GLU A 11 -19.25 6.23 -9.51
C GLU A 11 -18.44 6.00 -10.79
N ASN A 12 -18.70 6.78 -11.84
CA ASN A 12 -17.95 6.74 -13.09
C ASN A 12 -16.50 7.23 -12.92
N ILE A 13 -16.24 8.23 -12.07
CA ILE A 13 -14.88 8.72 -11.80
C ILE A 13 -14.08 7.68 -11.00
N LEU A 14 -14.70 7.05 -10.01
CA LEU A 14 -14.06 6.04 -9.13
C LEU A 14 -13.73 4.75 -9.90
N THR A 15 -14.68 4.24 -10.66
CA THR A 15 -14.48 3.08 -11.55
C THR A 15 -13.44 3.38 -12.64
N ASN A 16 -13.35 4.66 -13.04
CA ASN A 16 -12.42 5.12 -14.05
C ASN A 16 -10.97 5.14 -13.54
N PHE A 17 -10.70 5.49 -12.25
CA PHE A 17 -9.33 5.59 -11.74
C PHE A 17 -8.64 4.23 -11.62
N THR A 18 -9.30 3.21 -11.06
CA THR A 18 -8.78 1.84 -11.05
C THR A 18 -8.49 1.33 -12.46
N ASN A 19 -9.39 1.59 -13.41
CA ASN A 19 -9.19 1.19 -14.81
C ASN A 19 -8.07 1.97 -15.50
N GLU A 20 -7.80 3.19 -15.09
CA GLU A 20 -6.68 3.99 -15.57
C GLU A 20 -5.34 3.40 -15.12
N ILE A 21 -5.24 3.02 -13.85
CA ILE A 21 -4.08 2.27 -13.33
C ILE A 21 -3.90 0.97 -14.12
N ARG A 22 -4.96 0.16 -14.26
CA ARG A 22 -4.89 -1.10 -15.03
C ARG A 22 -4.42 -0.88 -16.46
N ARG A 23 -4.89 0.16 -17.14
CA ARG A 23 -4.46 0.50 -18.51
C ARG A 23 -2.97 0.80 -18.59
N ASP A 24 -2.43 1.58 -17.63
CA ASP A 24 -1.01 1.88 -17.58
C ASP A 24 -0.20 0.60 -17.31
N LEU A 25 -0.63 -0.24 -16.36
CA LEU A 25 0.08 -1.47 -15.99
C LEU A 25 0.06 -2.54 -17.09
N LEU A 26 -0.99 -2.62 -17.89
CA LEU A 26 -1.09 -3.54 -19.02
C LEU A 26 -0.11 -3.22 -20.17
N ALA A 27 0.50 -2.03 -20.17
CA ALA A 27 1.56 -1.69 -21.10
C ALA A 27 2.89 -2.41 -20.77
N TYR A 28 3.06 -2.91 -19.54
CA TYR A 28 4.26 -3.59 -19.09
C TYR A 28 4.11 -5.11 -19.26
N ILE A 29 4.54 -5.63 -20.39
CA ILE A 29 4.59 -7.08 -20.62
C ILE A 29 5.96 -7.59 -20.15
N PRO A 30 6.02 -8.55 -19.20
CA PRO A 30 7.29 -9.11 -18.75
C PRO A 30 8.08 -9.71 -19.93
N SER A 31 9.34 -9.30 -20.05
CA SER A 31 10.25 -9.77 -21.11
C SER A 31 11.04 -11.02 -20.72
N THR A 32 11.14 -11.30 -19.42
CA THR A 32 11.86 -12.45 -18.87
C THR A 32 10.88 -13.55 -18.46
N ARG A 33 11.38 -14.81 -18.48
CA ARG A 33 10.57 -15.95 -18.00
C ARG A 33 10.26 -15.86 -16.50
N SER A 34 11.19 -15.32 -15.71
CA SER A 34 10.99 -15.05 -14.27
C SER A 34 9.87 -14.03 -14.07
N GLY A 35 9.92 -12.89 -14.77
CA GLY A 35 8.87 -11.88 -14.72
C GLY A 35 7.50 -12.40 -15.18
N ALA A 36 7.46 -13.22 -16.23
CA ALA A 36 6.20 -13.82 -16.68
C ALA A 36 5.64 -14.83 -15.64
N ALA A 37 6.51 -15.63 -14.99
CA ALA A 37 6.12 -16.52 -13.90
C ALA A 37 5.61 -15.74 -12.69
N ALA A 38 6.26 -14.63 -12.33
CA ALA A 38 5.87 -13.75 -11.23
C ALA A 38 4.50 -13.10 -11.49
N ALA A 39 4.26 -12.62 -12.71
CA ALA A 39 2.96 -12.07 -13.08
C ALA A 39 1.84 -13.13 -13.04
N LEU A 40 2.11 -14.35 -13.51
CA LEU A 40 1.15 -15.46 -13.39
C LEU A 40 0.89 -15.85 -11.94
N ALA A 41 1.93 -15.93 -11.10
CA ALA A 41 1.80 -16.21 -9.67
C ALA A 41 0.88 -15.19 -8.97
N ALA A 42 1.02 -13.90 -9.28
CA ALA A 42 0.19 -12.85 -8.74
C ALA A 42 -1.27 -12.94 -9.22
N LEU A 43 -1.52 -13.22 -10.51
CA LEU A 43 -2.87 -13.42 -11.04
C LEU A 43 -3.55 -14.64 -10.40
N LEU A 44 -2.80 -15.74 -10.19
CA LEU A 44 -3.29 -16.91 -9.48
C LEU A 44 -3.65 -16.58 -8.02
N ALA A 45 -2.79 -15.82 -7.32
CA ALA A 45 -2.99 -15.46 -5.92
C ALA A 45 -4.21 -14.55 -5.68
N THR A 46 -4.66 -13.82 -6.72
CA THR A 46 -5.73 -12.82 -6.61
C THR A 46 -7.04 -13.23 -7.27
N GLY A 47 -7.04 -14.20 -8.19
CA GLY A 47 -8.21 -14.49 -9.01
C GLY A 47 -8.42 -15.96 -9.41
N ALA A 48 -7.56 -16.90 -8.97
CA ALA A 48 -7.68 -18.29 -9.40
C ALA A 48 -8.37 -19.19 -8.37
N SER A 49 -9.15 -20.12 -8.89
CA SER A 49 -9.70 -21.27 -8.15
C SER A 49 -9.10 -22.55 -8.71
N LEU A 50 -8.53 -23.41 -7.86
CA LEU A 50 -8.01 -24.72 -8.26
C LEU A 50 -9.16 -25.68 -8.54
N THR A 51 -8.99 -26.52 -9.57
CA THR A 51 -9.89 -27.60 -9.95
C THR A 51 -9.11 -28.92 -10.06
N ASP A 52 -9.79 -30.06 -10.15
CA ASP A 52 -9.15 -31.37 -10.31
C ASP A 52 -8.33 -31.46 -11.62
N GLU A 53 -8.70 -30.71 -12.65
CA GLU A 53 -8.08 -30.74 -13.97
C GLU A 53 -7.09 -29.58 -14.23
N GLY A 54 -6.99 -28.61 -13.31
CA GLY A 54 -6.16 -27.43 -13.46
C GLY A 54 -6.61 -26.26 -12.59
N PHE A 55 -6.89 -25.11 -13.19
CA PHE A 55 -7.41 -23.95 -12.48
C PHE A 55 -8.29 -23.06 -13.37
N GLU A 56 -9.13 -22.26 -12.73
CA GLU A 56 -9.94 -21.23 -13.37
C GLU A 56 -9.55 -19.86 -12.84
N ILE A 57 -9.48 -18.87 -13.74
CA ILE A 57 -9.33 -17.45 -13.39
C ILE A 57 -10.60 -16.71 -13.81
N VAL A 58 -11.13 -15.90 -12.89
CA VAL A 58 -12.28 -15.05 -13.16
C VAL A 58 -11.81 -13.60 -13.31
N SER A 59 -12.10 -12.97 -14.45
CA SER A 59 -11.77 -11.57 -14.70
C SER A 59 -13.00 -10.77 -15.11
N GLU A 60 -13.20 -9.60 -14.52
CA GLU A 60 -14.20 -8.60 -14.94
C GLU A 60 -13.63 -7.62 -15.99
N ASN A 61 -12.37 -7.80 -16.39
CA ASN A 61 -11.69 -6.94 -17.34
C ASN A 61 -11.08 -7.78 -18.48
N GLU A 62 -11.60 -7.59 -19.69
CA GLU A 62 -11.20 -8.33 -20.88
C GLU A 62 -9.69 -8.20 -21.18
N ARG A 63 -9.12 -6.99 -21.01
CA ARG A 63 -7.69 -6.76 -21.24
C ARG A 63 -6.79 -7.50 -20.23
N VAL A 64 -7.25 -7.65 -18.99
CA VAL A 64 -6.54 -8.47 -17.99
C VAL A 64 -6.63 -9.94 -18.36
N ALA A 65 -7.77 -10.39 -18.88
CA ALA A 65 -7.93 -11.74 -19.41
C ALA A 65 -6.97 -11.98 -20.59
N GLU A 66 -6.90 -11.07 -21.55
CA GLU A 66 -5.95 -11.14 -22.68
C GLU A 66 -4.49 -11.16 -22.22
N PHE A 67 -4.17 -10.34 -21.21
CA PHE A 67 -2.82 -10.32 -20.61
C PHE A 67 -2.46 -11.68 -20.01
N PHE A 68 -3.38 -12.31 -19.28
CA PHE A 68 -3.20 -13.66 -18.76
C PHE A 68 -2.98 -14.67 -19.88
N LEU A 69 -3.79 -14.66 -20.94
CA LEU A 69 -3.67 -15.59 -22.08
C LEU A 69 -2.29 -15.48 -22.72
N ARG A 70 -1.79 -14.29 -22.98
CA ARG A 70 -0.45 -14.05 -23.54
C ARG A 70 0.67 -14.58 -22.65
N LEU A 71 0.55 -14.45 -21.34
CA LEU A 71 1.53 -15.00 -20.40
C LEU A 71 1.48 -16.52 -20.37
N ALA A 72 0.29 -17.11 -20.39
CA ALA A 72 0.08 -18.55 -20.36
C ALA A 72 0.69 -19.24 -21.60
N GLU A 73 0.61 -18.62 -22.79
CA GLU A 73 1.21 -19.10 -24.02
C GLU A 73 2.74 -19.27 -23.90
N GLN A 74 3.43 -18.40 -23.15
CA GLN A 74 4.89 -18.51 -22.92
C GLN A 74 5.27 -19.79 -22.14
N PHE A 75 4.31 -20.39 -21.43
CA PHE A 75 4.45 -21.66 -20.72
C PHE A 75 3.85 -22.85 -21.51
N GLY A 76 3.50 -22.62 -22.78
CA GLY A 76 2.92 -23.64 -23.65
C GLY A 76 1.53 -24.08 -23.20
N ALA A 77 0.82 -23.24 -22.45
CA ALA A 77 -0.56 -23.47 -22.10
C ALA A 77 -1.49 -22.86 -23.16
N ARG A 78 -2.67 -23.44 -23.32
CA ARG A 78 -3.75 -22.93 -24.18
C ARG A 78 -5.03 -22.88 -23.36
N PRO A 79 -5.19 -21.81 -22.52
CA PRO A 79 -6.41 -21.67 -21.73
C PRO A 79 -7.64 -21.47 -22.63
N GLU A 80 -8.78 -21.94 -22.14
CA GLU A 80 -10.07 -21.81 -22.81
C GLU A 80 -10.88 -20.71 -22.11
N VAL A 81 -11.41 -19.75 -22.88
CA VAL A 81 -12.38 -18.78 -22.37
C VAL A 81 -13.72 -19.48 -22.32
N ARG A 82 -14.19 -19.83 -21.12
CA ARG A 82 -15.52 -20.35 -20.84
C ARG A 82 -16.48 -19.20 -20.67
N GLU A 83 -17.77 -19.44 -20.91
CA GLU A 83 -18.81 -18.40 -20.95
C GLU A 83 -18.70 -17.32 -19.89
N ALA A 84 -19.03 -16.08 -20.31
CA ALA A 84 -19.20 -14.94 -19.44
C ALA A 84 -20.42 -15.15 -18.54
N MET A 85 -20.21 -15.37 -17.24
CA MET A 85 -21.29 -15.31 -16.25
C MET A 85 -21.70 -13.85 -16.04
N ARG A 86 -22.90 -13.49 -16.46
CA ARG A 86 -23.45 -12.16 -16.20
C ARG A 86 -23.81 -12.05 -14.71
N ASP A 87 -23.10 -11.18 -13.97
CA ASP A 87 -23.49 -10.86 -12.60
C ASP A 87 -24.80 -10.03 -12.63
N PRO A 88 -25.93 -10.61 -12.14
CA PRO A 88 -27.24 -9.94 -12.21
C PRO A 88 -27.26 -8.64 -11.39
N LYS A 89 -26.39 -8.51 -10.37
CA LYS A 89 -26.33 -7.34 -9.48
C LYS A 89 -25.43 -6.22 -10.05
N ARG A 90 -24.37 -6.56 -10.77
CA ARG A 90 -23.35 -5.59 -11.24
C ARG A 90 -23.46 -5.24 -12.72
N LYS A 91 -24.30 -5.93 -13.49
CA LYS A 91 -24.49 -5.76 -14.96
C LYS A 91 -23.16 -5.82 -15.75
N ARG A 92 -22.15 -6.53 -15.23
CA ARG A 92 -20.85 -6.73 -15.89
C ARG A 92 -20.69 -8.20 -16.21
N ASP A 93 -20.15 -8.46 -17.39
CA ASP A 93 -19.81 -9.81 -17.80
C ASP A 93 -18.48 -10.22 -17.12
N LYS A 94 -18.46 -11.42 -16.52
CA LYS A 94 -17.25 -12.02 -15.97
C LYS A 94 -16.75 -13.06 -16.95
N LEU A 95 -15.50 -12.93 -17.35
CA LEU A 95 -14.83 -13.92 -18.16
C LEU A 95 -14.25 -15.00 -17.23
N VAL A 96 -14.61 -16.25 -17.45
CA VAL A 96 -14.03 -17.41 -16.80
C VAL A 96 -13.06 -18.05 -17.78
N ILE A 97 -11.79 -18.14 -17.39
CA ILE A 97 -10.73 -18.70 -18.19
C ILE A 97 -10.26 -19.98 -17.50
N PHE A 98 -10.45 -21.10 -18.15
CA PHE A 98 -9.98 -22.41 -17.68
C PHE A 98 -8.62 -22.73 -18.28
N CYS A 99 -7.70 -23.18 -17.45
CA CYS A 99 -6.41 -23.71 -17.86
C CYS A 99 -6.21 -25.11 -17.31
N GLY A 100 -6.09 -26.09 -18.18
CA GLY A 100 -5.97 -27.51 -17.81
C GLY A 100 -4.74 -28.21 -18.39
N GLY A 101 -4.57 -29.47 -18.00
CA GLY A 101 -3.55 -30.37 -18.50
C GLY A 101 -2.10 -29.97 -18.19
N GLU A 102 -1.16 -30.37 -19.01
CA GLU A 102 0.28 -30.11 -18.80
C GLU A 102 0.66 -28.65 -18.85
N GLY A 103 -0.11 -27.80 -19.54
CA GLY A 103 0.07 -26.35 -19.57
C GLY A 103 -0.19 -25.74 -18.20
N ALA A 104 -1.30 -26.12 -17.56
CA ALA A 104 -1.64 -25.66 -16.22
C ALA A 104 -0.57 -26.09 -15.19
N LYS A 105 -0.10 -27.33 -15.25
CA LYS A 105 0.97 -27.80 -14.35
C LYS A 105 2.23 -26.96 -14.48
N ARG A 106 2.67 -26.67 -15.72
CA ARG A 106 3.86 -25.83 -15.94
C ARG A 106 3.69 -24.43 -15.39
N ILE A 107 2.50 -23.84 -15.50
CA ILE A 107 2.21 -22.52 -14.93
C ILE A 107 2.25 -22.59 -13.40
N LEU A 108 1.59 -23.57 -12.79
CA LEU A 108 1.55 -23.73 -11.32
C LEU A 108 2.95 -23.99 -10.75
N ASP A 109 3.75 -24.85 -11.41
CA ASP A 109 5.14 -25.12 -11.01
C ASP A 109 6.01 -23.85 -11.11
N ALA A 110 5.88 -23.08 -12.19
CA ALA A 110 6.64 -21.85 -12.37
C ALA A 110 6.23 -20.79 -11.35
N ALA A 111 4.92 -20.65 -11.11
CA ALA A 111 4.38 -19.74 -10.11
C ALA A 111 4.84 -20.10 -8.70
N GLN A 112 4.91 -21.39 -8.36
CA GLN A 112 5.41 -21.82 -7.05
C GLN A 112 6.91 -21.54 -6.88
N LYS A 113 7.70 -21.80 -7.90
CA LYS A 113 9.16 -21.62 -7.85
C LYS A 113 9.58 -20.16 -7.78
N VAL A 114 8.86 -19.26 -8.45
CA VAL A 114 9.23 -17.85 -8.53
C VAL A 114 9.14 -17.14 -7.19
N HIS A 115 8.26 -17.57 -6.28
CA HIS A 115 8.12 -16.95 -4.96
C HIS A 115 9.43 -16.89 -4.17
N ALA A 116 10.29 -17.90 -4.29
CA ALA A 116 11.61 -17.92 -3.64
C ALA A 116 12.60 -16.90 -4.24
N GLN A 117 12.33 -16.35 -5.41
CA GLN A 117 13.21 -15.45 -6.16
C GLN A 117 12.74 -14.00 -6.16
N LEU A 118 11.49 -13.72 -5.73
CA LEU A 118 10.88 -12.38 -5.80
C LEU A 118 11.66 -11.32 -5.01
N THR A 119 12.35 -11.70 -3.95
CA THR A 119 13.15 -10.77 -3.13
C THR A 119 14.55 -10.48 -3.68
N GLU A 120 14.99 -11.26 -4.68
CA GLU A 120 16.32 -11.18 -5.27
C GLU A 120 16.30 -10.64 -6.70
N ASP A 121 15.11 -10.55 -7.32
CA ASP A 121 14.90 -10.14 -8.71
C ASP A 121 13.85 -8.99 -8.73
N ASP A 122 14.33 -7.76 -8.82
CA ASP A 122 13.48 -6.55 -8.83
C ASP A 122 12.50 -6.54 -10.02
N ASP A 123 12.90 -7.06 -11.18
CA ASP A 123 12.02 -7.14 -12.35
C ASP A 123 10.88 -8.13 -12.12
N ALA A 124 11.17 -9.28 -11.51
CA ALA A 124 10.16 -10.26 -11.13
C ALA A 124 9.24 -9.70 -10.01
N ALA A 125 9.81 -9.01 -9.02
CA ALA A 125 9.04 -8.35 -7.97
C ALA A 125 8.06 -7.31 -8.53
N LEU A 126 8.53 -6.44 -9.43
CA LEU A 126 7.68 -5.45 -10.11
C LEU A 126 6.61 -6.11 -10.99
N ALA A 127 6.95 -7.18 -11.71
CA ALA A 127 5.97 -7.93 -12.50
C ALA A 127 4.89 -8.56 -11.62
N TYR A 128 5.26 -9.10 -10.44
CA TYR A 128 4.33 -9.62 -9.45
C TYR A 128 3.42 -8.51 -8.90
N LEU A 129 3.98 -7.38 -8.45
CA LEU A 129 3.22 -6.27 -7.89
C LEU A 129 2.21 -5.69 -8.90
N ARG A 130 2.62 -5.49 -10.15
CA ARG A 130 1.75 -5.03 -11.24
C ARG A 130 0.61 -6.00 -11.51
N ALA A 131 0.92 -7.28 -11.64
CA ALA A 131 -0.08 -8.30 -11.93
C ALA A 131 -1.03 -8.56 -10.75
N ALA A 132 -0.57 -8.44 -9.50
CA ALA A 132 -1.42 -8.48 -8.32
C ALA A 132 -2.47 -7.34 -8.35
N PHE A 133 -2.06 -6.13 -8.74
CA PHE A 133 -3.02 -5.04 -8.91
C PHE A 133 -3.96 -5.28 -10.10
N LEU A 134 -3.50 -5.84 -11.20
CA LEU A 134 -4.35 -6.20 -12.34
C LEU A 134 -5.45 -7.19 -11.96
N GLY A 135 -5.12 -8.22 -11.18
CA GLY A 135 -6.04 -9.28 -10.75
C GLY A 135 -6.98 -8.85 -9.62
N GLY A 136 -6.44 -8.31 -8.53
CA GLY A 136 -7.18 -8.03 -7.29
C GLY A 136 -7.16 -6.59 -6.83
N GLY A 137 -6.55 -5.67 -7.60
CA GLY A 137 -6.33 -4.29 -7.18
C GLY A 137 -7.51 -3.36 -7.41
N SER A 138 -7.70 -2.44 -6.48
CA SER A 138 -8.56 -1.28 -6.65
C SER A 138 -7.96 -0.04 -6.00
N CYS A 139 -8.28 1.13 -6.53
CA CYS A 139 -7.87 2.40 -5.95
C CYS A 139 -9.02 3.40 -5.98
N THR A 140 -9.32 3.93 -4.81
CA THR A 140 -10.37 4.94 -4.60
C THR A 140 -9.73 6.28 -4.29
N LEU A 141 -10.20 7.31 -4.97
CA LEU A 141 -9.88 8.70 -4.66
C LEU A 141 -11.01 9.30 -3.83
N PRO A 142 -10.71 10.21 -2.91
CA PRO A 142 -11.75 10.92 -2.20
C PRO A 142 -12.53 11.82 -3.16
N HIS A 143 -13.85 11.90 -3.00
CA HIS A 143 -14.74 12.79 -3.76
C HIS A 143 -15.49 13.73 -2.81
N ASP A 144 -16.10 14.78 -3.36
CA ASP A 144 -16.79 15.78 -2.55
C ASP A 144 -18.00 15.19 -1.82
N GLY A 145 -18.03 15.42 -0.50
CA GLY A 145 -19.09 14.90 0.38
C GLY A 145 -18.90 13.47 0.87
N ALA A 146 -17.86 12.72 0.43
CA ALA A 146 -17.59 11.40 0.95
C ALA A 146 -16.69 11.41 2.18
N SER A 147 -17.00 10.54 3.14
CA SER A 147 -16.14 10.23 4.29
C SER A 147 -14.92 9.36 3.90
N THR A 148 -14.89 8.84 2.67
CA THR A 148 -13.82 7.96 2.16
C THR A 148 -12.61 8.78 1.74
N GLY A 149 -11.44 8.41 2.30
CA GLY A 149 -10.14 8.97 1.92
C GLY A 149 -9.52 8.27 0.72
N TYR A 150 -8.24 8.57 0.47
CA TYR A 150 -7.42 7.82 -0.46
C TYR A 150 -7.27 6.37 0.02
N HIS A 151 -7.50 5.40 -0.87
CA HIS A 151 -7.41 4.00 -0.54
C HIS A 151 -7.00 3.18 -1.76
N LEU A 152 -5.84 2.53 -1.68
CA LEU A 152 -5.39 1.52 -2.63
C LEU A 152 -5.40 0.18 -1.91
N GLU A 153 -5.99 -0.83 -2.54
CA GLU A 153 -6.02 -2.18 -2.00
C GLU A 153 -5.78 -3.23 -3.08
N CYS A 154 -5.21 -4.38 -2.66
CA CYS A 154 -5.16 -5.61 -3.43
C CYS A 154 -5.74 -6.75 -2.60
N VAL A 155 -6.63 -7.54 -3.18
CA VAL A 155 -7.31 -8.66 -2.52
C VAL A 155 -6.63 -9.97 -2.89
N PHE A 156 -6.41 -10.82 -1.89
CA PHE A 156 -5.78 -12.14 -2.01
C PHE A 156 -6.62 -13.21 -1.32
N PHE A 157 -6.52 -14.45 -1.77
CA PHE A 157 -7.20 -15.58 -1.13
C PHE A 157 -6.52 -16.06 0.14
N THR A 158 -5.21 -15.80 0.31
CA THR A 158 -4.47 -16.22 1.51
C THR A 158 -3.73 -15.06 2.16
N ARG A 159 -3.57 -15.14 3.48
CA ARG A 159 -2.80 -14.17 4.27
C ARG A 159 -1.35 -14.09 3.80
N GLU A 160 -0.75 -15.24 3.55
CA GLU A 160 0.64 -15.36 3.11
C GLU A 160 0.90 -14.53 1.83
N ARG A 161 0.01 -14.59 0.84
CA ARG A 161 0.15 -13.83 -0.41
C ARG A 161 -0.07 -12.33 -0.21
N ALA A 162 -0.96 -11.94 0.68
CA ALA A 162 -1.13 -10.52 1.04
C ALA A 162 0.09 -9.98 1.80
N GLU A 163 0.69 -10.77 2.69
CA GLU A 163 1.90 -10.40 3.42
C GLU A 163 3.13 -10.37 2.50
N GLU A 164 3.27 -11.32 1.57
CA GLU A 164 4.29 -11.31 0.52
C GLU A 164 4.21 -10.03 -0.34
N PHE A 165 3.02 -9.65 -0.79
CA PHE A 165 2.82 -8.40 -1.53
C PHE A 165 3.29 -7.18 -0.73
N CYS A 166 2.95 -7.09 0.56
CA CYS A 166 3.45 -6.02 1.43
C CYS A 166 4.96 -6.10 1.66
N GLY A 167 5.51 -7.31 1.75
CA GLY A 167 6.96 -7.55 1.86
C GLY A 167 7.72 -7.05 0.63
N LEU A 168 7.21 -7.33 -0.57
CA LEU A 168 7.80 -6.81 -1.82
C LEU A 168 7.72 -5.30 -1.90
N LEU A 169 6.57 -4.70 -1.52
CA LEU A 169 6.46 -3.24 -1.44
C LEU A 169 7.47 -2.64 -0.47
N SER A 170 7.77 -3.31 0.65
CA SER A 170 8.73 -2.81 1.63
C SER A 170 10.17 -2.76 1.09
N GLY A 171 10.51 -3.60 0.11
CA GLY A 171 11.77 -3.52 -0.65
C GLY A 171 11.94 -2.20 -1.40
N PHE A 172 10.82 -1.55 -1.76
CA PHE A 172 10.78 -0.21 -2.38
C PHE A 172 10.46 0.91 -1.35
N GLU A 173 10.66 0.66 -0.05
CA GLU A 173 10.33 1.59 1.06
C GLU A 173 8.83 1.97 1.14
N LEU A 174 7.95 1.12 0.61
CA LEU A 174 6.51 1.30 0.61
C LEU A 174 5.85 0.34 1.61
N PHE A 175 5.04 0.88 2.52
CA PHE A 175 4.50 0.11 3.65
C PHE A 175 2.98 -0.02 3.55
N GLY A 176 2.52 -1.23 3.24
CA GLY A 176 1.11 -1.63 3.29
C GLY A 176 0.74 -2.30 4.60
N LYS A 177 -0.56 -2.45 4.83
CA LYS A 177 -1.12 -3.24 5.94
C LYS A 177 -2.00 -4.34 5.41
N VAL A 178 -2.05 -5.47 6.13
CA VAL A 178 -2.91 -6.60 5.78
C VAL A 178 -4.05 -6.72 6.80
N VAL A 179 -5.27 -6.93 6.30
CA VAL A 179 -6.47 -7.21 7.12
C VAL A 179 -7.23 -8.38 6.52
N ALA A 180 -7.88 -9.17 7.37
CA ALA A 180 -8.84 -10.18 6.93
C ALA A 180 -10.18 -9.52 6.58
N ARG A 181 -10.81 -9.95 5.49
CA ARG A 181 -12.13 -9.50 5.03
C ARG A 181 -12.95 -10.71 4.56
N GLY A 182 -13.76 -11.29 5.44
CA GLY A 182 -14.43 -12.57 5.17
C GLY A 182 -13.39 -13.67 4.90
N ASP A 183 -13.53 -14.34 3.77
CA ASP A 183 -12.64 -15.42 3.34
C ASP A 183 -11.41 -14.95 2.56
N THR A 184 -11.17 -13.64 2.53
CA THR A 184 -10.06 -13.03 1.79
C THR A 184 -9.18 -12.16 2.68
N PHE A 185 -7.99 -11.81 2.19
CA PHE A 185 -7.02 -10.95 2.84
C PHE A 185 -6.73 -9.75 1.94
N VAL A 186 -6.72 -8.57 2.53
CA VAL A 186 -6.58 -7.32 1.81
C VAL A 186 -5.30 -6.63 2.24
N ALA A 187 -4.38 -6.46 1.29
CA ALA A 187 -3.24 -5.57 1.44
C ALA A 187 -3.67 -4.15 1.04
N TYR A 188 -3.45 -3.14 1.90
CA TYR A 188 -3.95 -1.79 1.62
C TYR A 188 -3.01 -0.67 2.08
N ILE A 189 -3.16 0.48 1.41
CA ILE A 189 -2.46 1.74 1.67
C ILE A 189 -3.50 2.87 1.66
N LYS A 190 -3.40 3.83 2.60
CA LYS A 190 -4.42 4.89 2.79
C LYS A 190 -3.90 6.32 2.69
N SER A 191 -2.61 6.57 2.56
CA SER A 191 -2.12 7.94 2.38
C SER A 191 -1.97 8.28 0.90
N ARG A 192 -2.27 9.53 0.55
CA ARG A 192 -2.08 10.05 -0.81
C ARG A 192 -0.64 9.89 -1.27
N GLU A 193 0.29 10.27 -0.38
CA GLU A 193 1.73 10.26 -0.65
C GLU A 193 2.20 8.82 -0.94
N ALA A 194 1.86 7.87 -0.07
CA ALA A 194 2.24 6.47 -0.27
C ALA A 194 1.58 5.85 -1.51
N ILE A 195 0.33 6.23 -1.85
CA ILE A 195 -0.31 5.79 -3.10
C ILE A 195 0.40 6.40 -4.31
N SER A 196 0.79 7.69 -4.25
CA SER A 196 1.58 8.34 -5.30
C SER A 196 2.89 7.60 -5.54
N ASP A 197 3.60 7.22 -4.48
CA ASP A 197 4.86 6.49 -4.55
C ASP A 197 4.66 5.08 -5.13
N VAL A 198 3.61 4.36 -4.71
CA VAL A 198 3.24 3.07 -5.30
C VAL A 198 2.98 3.19 -6.80
N LEU A 199 2.17 4.17 -7.24
CA LEU A 199 1.88 4.37 -8.65
C LEU A 199 3.14 4.69 -9.45
N SER A 200 4.07 5.45 -8.88
CA SER A 200 5.37 5.76 -9.48
C SER A 200 6.21 4.50 -9.64
N VAL A 201 6.38 3.69 -8.60
CA VAL A 201 7.15 2.43 -8.63
C VAL A 201 6.54 1.43 -9.62
N LEU A 202 5.21 1.33 -9.66
CA LEU A 202 4.54 0.45 -10.61
C LEU A 202 4.57 0.97 -12.06
N GLY A 203 4.91 2.25 -12.29
CA GLY A 203 4.92 2.89 -13.60
C GLY A 203 3.54 3.27 -14.11
N ALA A 204 2.58 3.52 -13.21
CA ALA A 204 1.23 3.96 -13.57
C ALA A 204 1.16 5.47 -13.79
N ASP A 205 1.90 5.97 -14.79
CA ASP A 205 2.17 7.39 -14.99
C ASP A 205 0.93 8.24 -15.30
N SER A 206 -0.02 7.73 -16.07
CA SER A 206 -1.26 8.46 -16.38
C SER A 206 -2.12 8.59 -15.15
N ALA A 207 -2.23 7.51 -14.36
CA ALA A 207 -2.95 7.51 -13.09
C ALA A 207 -2.27 8.45 -12.07
N LEU A 208 -0.93 8.46 -12.01
CA LEU A 208 -0.17 9.35 -11.14
C LEU A 208 -0.42 10.83 -11.48
N ARG A 209 -0.39 11.20 -12.77
CA ARG A 209 -0.73 12.57 -13.21
C ARG A 209 -2.15 12.96 -12.79
N LYS A 210 -3.11 12.06 -12.96
CA LYS A 210 -4.51 12.30 -12.57
C LYS A 210 -4.67 12.45 -11.06
N LEU A 211 -4.00 11.58 -10.26
CA LEU A 211 -3.96 11.71 -8.80
C LEU A 211 -3.48 13.11 -8.39
N ASN A 212 -2.40 13.60 -8.99
CA ASN A 212 -1.85 14.93 -8.69
C ASN A 212 -2.81 16.07 -9.05
N VAL A 213 -3.50 16.00 -10.19
CA VAL A 213 -4.51 16.99 -10.59
C VAL A 213 -5.68 17.03 -9.62
N VAL A 214 -6.23 15.86 -9.26
CA VAL A 214 -7.34 15.75 -8.31
C VAL A 214 -6.93 16.26 -6.92
N SER A 215 -5.70 15.98 -6.49
CA SER A 215 -5.17 16.45 -5.21
C SER A 215 -5.02 17.96 -5.17
N ALA A 216 -4.43 18.55 -6.22
CA ALA A 216 -4.22 20.01 -6.30
C ALA A 216 -5.55 20.78 -6.27
N ALA A 217 -6.57 20.32 -6.99
CA ALA A 217 -7.90 20.91 -6.98
C ALA A 217 -8.55 20.88 -5.58
N ARG A 218 -8.30 19.82 -4.80
CA ARG A 218 -8.80 19.68 -3.43
C ARG A 218 -8.04 20.52 -2.41
N GLU A 219 -6.74 20.64 -2.56
CA GLU A 219 -5.92 21.50 -1.68
C GLU A 219 -6.36 22.96 -1.75
N GLN A 220 -6.79 23.42 -2.90
CA GLN A 220 -7.36 24.77 -3.06
C GLN A 220 -8.71 24.95 -2.33
N SER A 221 -9.55 23.92 -2.28
CA SER A 221 -10.88 24.02 -1.65
C SER A 221 -10.91 23.73 -0.16
N ASN A 222 -9.86 23.08 0.40
CA ASN A 222 -9.81 22.63 1.80
C ASN A 222 -8.77 23.34 2.67
N ASN A 223 -8.04 24.32 2.16
CA ASN A 223 -6.85 24.88 2.82
C ASN A 223 -7.19 25.55 4.16
N GLU A 224 -8.36 26.18 4.30
CA GLU A 224 -8.73 26.88 5.54
C GLU A 224 -9.13 25.93 6.69
N ASN A 225 -9.87 24.86 6.39
CA ASN A 225 -10.34 23.91 7.41
C ASN A 225 -9.27 22.90 7.84
N ARG A 226 -8.36 22.51 6.91
CA ARG A 226 -7.28 21.55 7.21
C ARG A 226 -6.19 22.15 8.08
N ILE A 227 -5.86 23.41 7.90
CA ILE A 227 -4.84 24.11 8.71
C ILE A 227 -5.30 24.14 10.17
N GLN A 228 -6.56 24.47 10.45
CA GLN A 228 -7.09 24.52 11.82
C GLN A 228 -7.18 23.13 12.46
N ASN A 229 -7.70 22.11 11.75
CA ASN A 229 -7.85 20.75 12.31
C ASN A 229 -6.52 20.00 12.43
N CYS A 230 -5.59 20.22 11.49
CA CYS A 230 -4.26 19.61 11.55
C CYS A 230 -3.39 20.27 12.63
N MET A 231 -3.47 21.59 12.79
CA MET A 231 -2.78 22.31 13.86
C MET A 231 -3.30 21.88 15.25
N ALA A 232 -4.61 21.80 15.45
CA ALA A 232 -5.18 21.36 16.71
C ALA A 232 -4.82 19.90 17.03
N GLY A 233 -5.04 18.96 16.11
CA GLY A 233 -4.79 17.54 16.35
C GLY A 233 -3.31 17.18 16.46
N ASN A 234 -2.40 17.89 15.79
CA ASN A 234 -0.96 17.70 15.95
C ASN A 234 -0.43 18.42 17.19
N ALA A 235 -0.99 19.56 17.57
CA ALA A 235 -0.67 20.26 18.79
C ALA A 235 -1.01 19.40 20.01
N ASP A 236 -2.20 18.80 20.06
CA ASP A 236 -2.61 17.91 21.15
C ASP A 236 -1.71 16.68 21.28
N LYS A 237 -1.43 15.99 20.18
CA LYS A 237 -0.54 14.83 20.19
C LYS A 237 0.90 15.20 20.55
N SER A 238 1.38 16.33 20.07
CA SER A 238 2.70 16.86 20.42
C SER A 238 2.79 17.25 21.89
N ALA A 239 1.74 17.88 22.43
CA ALA A 239 1.65 18.26 23.85
C ALA A 239 1.63 17.04 24.77
N ILE A 240 0.80 16.02 24.45
CA ILE A 240 0.72 14.76 25.22
C ILE A 240 2.08 14.05 25.18
N ALA A 241 2.71 13.93 24.00
CA ALA A 241 4.02 13.31 23.86
C ALA A 241 5.10 14.08 24.63
N SER A 242 5.09 15.41 24.57
CA SER A 242 6.00 16.30 25.29
C SER A 242 5.88 16.14 26.81
N ALA A 243 4.65 16.10 27.32
CA ALA A 243 4.39 15.90 28.75
C ALA A 243 4.87 14.53 29.23
N ALA A 244 4.59 13.46 28.49
CA ALA A 244 5.06 12.10 28.81
C ALA A 244 6.60 12.01 28.79
N GLN A 245 7.24 12.59 27.78
CA GLN A 245 8.71 12.67 27.70
C GLN A 245 9.31 13.43 28.87
N THR A 246 8.72 14.58 29.22
CA THR A 246 9.20 15.40 30.32
C THR A 246 9.11 14.66 31.66
N LEU A 247 7.98 13.98 31.93
CA LEU A 247 7.81 13.19 33.14
C LEU A 247 8.83 12.06 33.25
N ALA A 248 9.01 11.28 32.18
CA ALA A 248 10.01 10.19 32.15
C ALA A 248 11.44 10.71 32.38
N LEU A 249 11.79 11.85 31.78
CA LEU A 249 13.12 12.44 31.93
C LEU A 249 13.33 13.06 33.32
N GLN A 250 12.28 13.55 33.98
CA GLN A 250 12.34 13.98 35.38
C GLN A 250 12.68 12.80 36.28
N GLN A 251 12.03 11.65 36.10
CA GLN A 251 12.32 10.44 36.86
C GLN A 251 13.77 9.98 36.65
N LEU A 252 14.25 9.92 35.40
CA LEU A 252 15.65 9.58 35.10
C LEU A 252 16.67 10.58 35.72
N ARG A 253 16.29 11.87 35.81
CA ARG A 253 17.12 12.89 36.49
C ARG A 253 17.18 12.67 37.98
N ASP A 254 16.01 12.48 38.60
CA ASP A 254 15.91 12.33 40.08
C ASP A 254 16.61 11.04 40.58
N GLU A 255 16.69 10.01 39.73
CA GLU A 255 17.45 8.77 39.93
C GLU A 255 18.94 8.89 39.60
N GLY A 256 19.42 10.04 39.17
CA GLY A 256 20.82 10.27 38.83
C GLY A 256 21.31 9.63 37.53
N VAL A 257 20.38 9.08 36.69
CA VAL A 257 20.72 8.37 35.45
C VAL A 257 21.23 9.30 34.38
N LEU A 258 20.71 10.54 34.32
CA LEU A 258 21.10 11.49 33.28
C LEU A 258 22.61 11.79 33.27
N GLN A 259 23.26 11.75 34.41
CA GLN A 259 24.70 12.01 34.51
C GLN A 259 25.56 10.89 33.91
N THR A 260 25.03 9.68 33.82
CA THR A 260 25.73 8.50 33.28
C THR A 260 25.56 8.36 31.76
N LEU A 261 24.65 9.16 31.16
CA LEU A 261 24.37 9.07 29.74
C LEU A 261 25.43 9.78 28.88
N PRO A 262 25.66 9.28 27.65
CA PRO A 262 26.48 9.97 26.65
C PRO A 262 25.98 11.39 26.40
N GLU A 263 26.88 12.33 26.11
CA GLU A 263 26.59 13.75 25.96
C GLU A 263 25.41 14.06 25.01
N PRO A 264 25.30 13.42 23.84
CA PRO A 264 24.15 13.70 22.95
C PRO A 264 22.77 13.33 23.51
N LEU A 265 22.70 12.33 24.39
CA LEU A 265 21.46 11.93 25.08
C LEU A 265 21.19 12.86 26.27
N ARG A 266 22.24 13.16 27.04
CA ARG A 266 22.16 14.05 28.21
C ARG A 266 21.73 15.45 27.78
N SER A 267 22.35 16.06 26.78
CA SER A 267 21.97 17.36 26.26
C SER A 267 20.53 17.38 25.71
N THR A 268 20.10 16.32 25.06
CA THR A 268 18.71 16.17 24.59
C THR A 268 17.71 16.12 25.76
N ALA A 269 18.02 15.35 26.81
CA ALA A 269 17.18 15.28 28.00
C ALA A 269 17.06 16.63 28.72
N LEU A 270 18.19 17.33 28.91
CA LEU A 270 18.20 18.65 29.54
C LEU A 270 17.46 19.70 28.72
N ALA A 271 17.60 19.67 27.38
CA ALA A 271 16.85 20.56 26.50
C ALA A 271 15.34 20.33 26.59
N ARG A 272 14.88 19.06 26.65
CA ARG A 272 13.45 18.75 26.83
C ARG A 272 12.94 19.22 28.21
N LEU A 273 13.70 19.00 29.26
CA LEU A 273 13.35 19.45 30.60
C LEU A 273 13.29 20.99 30.71
N GLY A 274 14.18 21.70 30.01
CA GLY A 274 14.17 23.15 29.93
C GLY A 274 13.04 23.73 29.06
N HIS A 275 12.52 22.95 28.13
CA HIS A 275 11.49 23.36 27.19
C HIS A 275 10.37 22.31 27.07
N PRO A 276 9.57 22.11 28.13
CA PRO A 276 8.63 20.99 28.24
C PRO A 276 7.45 21.07 27.28
N THR A 277 7.13 22.25 26.73
CA THR A 277 5.98 22.49 25.86
C THR A 277 6.31 22.52 24.36
N LEU A 278 7.59 22.63 24.01
CA LEU A 278 8.00 22.71 22.61
C LEU A 278 7.81 21.37 21.88
N SER A 279 7.41 21.45 20.61
CA SER A 279 7.44 20.28 19.73
C SER A 279 8.86 19.77 19.51
N LEU A 280 9.03 18.52 19.05
CA LEU A 280 10.35 17.99 18.69
C LEU A 280 11.01 18.76 17.54
N ALA A 281 10.23 19.36 16.65
CA ALA A 281 10.76 20.17 15.55
C ALA A 281 11.39 21.49 16.08
N GLU A 282 10.68 22.19 16.94
CA GLU A 282 11.17 23.42 17.59
C GLU A 282 12.38 23.14 18.48
N LEU A 283 12.33 22.04 19.24
CA LEU A 283 13.45 21.65 20.08
C LEU A 283 14.70 21.28 19.27
N ALA A 284 14.53 20.61 18.12
CA ALA A 284 15.61 20.30 17.19
C ALA A 284 16.25 21.56 16.62
N GLN A 285 15.44 22.56 16.31
CA GLN A 285 15.91 23.85 15.81
C GLN A 285 16.76 24.58 16.86
N ILE A 286 16.31 24.62 18.12
CA ILE A 286 17.06 25.23 19.24
C ILE A 286 18.38 24.51 19.46
N MET A 287 18.39 23.19 19.37
CA MET A 287 19.61 22.38 19.56
C MET A 287 20.54 22.34 18.35
N GLY A 288 20.16 22.90 17.22
CA GLY A 288 20.96 22.88 15.97
C GLY A 288 21.13 21.47 15.39
N VAL A 289 20.14 20.57 15.59
CA VAL A 289 20.17 19.19 15.08
C VAL A 289 18.99 18.92 14.16
N SER A 290 19.08 17.84 13.36
CA SER A 290 17.95 17.44 12.52
C SER A 290 16.80 16.88 13.38
N LYS A 291 15.55 17.08 12.95
CA LYS A 291 14.36 16.51 13.62
C LYS A 291 14.44 14.98 13.75
N GLY A 292 14.95 14.29 12.71
CA GLY A 292 15.16 12.84 12.73
C GLY A 292 16.18 12.40 13.77
N GLY A 293 17.31 13.11 13.86
CA GLY A 293 18.35 12.86 14.85
C GLY A 293 17.85 13.08 16.28
N LEU A 294 17.10 14.16 16.52
CA LEU A 294 16.51 14.41 17.83
C LEU A 294 15.48 13.34 18.19
N ASN A 295 14.61 12.95 17.26
CA ASN A 295 13.61 11.90 17.48
C ASN A 295 14.26 10.56 17.83
N HIS A 296 15.37 10.21 17.17
CA HIS A 296 16.15 9.00 17.51
C HIS A 296 16.69 9.05 18.95
N ARG A 297 17.29 10.17 19.35
CA ARG A 297 17.82 10.37 20.72
C ARG A 297 16.70 10.30 21.76
N MET A 298 15.57 10.94 21.51
CA MET A 298 14.42 10.93 22.40
C MET A 298 13.85 9.52 22.56
N ARG A 299 13.74 8.75 21.49
CA ARG A 299 13.27 7.35 21.51
C ARG A 299 14.20 6.48 22.36
N LYS A 300 15.51 6.68 22.24
CA LYS A 300 16.50 5.96 23.06
C LYS A 300 16.40 6.32 24.55
N LEU A 301 16.13 7.58 24.87
CA LEU A 301 15.89 8.01 26.26
C LEU A 301 14.61 7.36 26.84
N MET A 302 13.54 7.29 26.06
CA MET A 302 12.31 6.61 26.49
C MET A 302 12.48 5.11 26.66
N GLN A 303 13.31 4.47 25.84
CA GLN A 303 13.68 3.06 25.99
C GLN A 303 14.44 2.84 27.31
N ILE A 304 15.44 3.65 27.63
CA ILE A 304 16.20 3.58 28.90
C ILE A 304 15.28 3.74 30.10
N HIS A 305 14.32 4.65 30.03
CA HIS A 305 13.32 4.81 31.08
C HIS A 305 12.45 3.56 31.23
N GLY A 306 11.96 2.97 30.12
CA GLY A 306 11.14 1.77 30.14
C GLY A 306 11.87 0.54 30.70
N GLU A 307 13.13 0.34 30.33
CA GLU A 307 13.97 -0.77 30.82
C GLU A 307 14.23 -0.71 32.33
N LYS A 308 14.20 0.47 32.95
CA LYS A 308 14.39 0.64 34.38
C LYS A 308 13.11 0.49 35.20
N HIS A 309 11.93 0.72 34.58
CA HIS A 309 10.64 0.73 35.26
C HIS A 309 9.73 -0.43 34.83
N SER A 310 10.25 -1.39 34.06
CA SER A 310 9.65 -2.70 33.80
C SER A 310 10.10 -3.70 34.84
#